data_7aceb23f5f59cceff7ae44ee426f456d
#
_entry.id   7aceb23f5f59cceff7ae44ee426f456d
#
_cell.length_a   1.000
_cell.length_b   1.000
_cell.length_c   1.000
_cell.angle_alpha   90.00
_cell.angle_beta   90.00
_cell.angle_gamma   90.00
#
_symmetry.space_group_name_H-M   'P 1'
#
loop_
_entity.id
_entity.type
_entity.pdbx_description
1 polymer ?
#
loop_
_entity_poly.entity_id
_entity_poly.type
_entity_poly.pdbx_seq_one_letter_code
_entity_poly.pdbx_strand_id
1 'polypeptide(L)'
;SLTLYYQMIGRGSRILNNKSTFNVVDLGNNFHRFGPWGADLDWQRMFKAPDYYLDAILSDEEIEGAFRFELPPEIKNEFSKSSELYFDIKKEYLSTIRAGESSKKVLERSIIHHAKICIENSEDVYDSLALAKMLGEEIDDRINRYSKCISKSTHNFITWLKDDYRKKLNSYLRANFDEVFEKIHGYPPEDE
;
A
#
# COMPACT_ATOMS: atom_id res chain seq x y z
N SER A 1 0.65 -16.09 17.50
CA SER A 1 1.24 -17.42 17.28
C SER A 1 0.19 -18.39 16.76
N LEU A 2 0.62 -19.37 15.97
CA LEU A 2 -0.25 -20.42 15.42
C LEU A 2 -1.06 -21.13 16.51
N THR A 3 -0.44 -21.47 17.64
CA THR A 3 -1.11 -22.09 18.79
C THR A 3 -2.25 -21.24 19.32
N LEU A 4 -2.04 -19.93 19.47
CA LEU A 4 -3.08 -19.01 19.94
C LEU A 4 -4.22 -18.92 18.91
N TYR A 5 -3.92 -18.89 17.63
CA TYR A 5 -4.91 -18.86 16.55
C TYR A 5 -5.86 -20.07 16.66
N TYR A 6 -5.32 -21.30 16.74
CA TYR A 6 -6.13 -22.50 16.88
C TYR A 6 -6.86 -22.60 18.21
N GLN A 7 -6.28 -22.11 19.32
CA GLN A 7 -6.97 -22.04 20.61
C GLN A 7 -8.19 -21.11 20.56
N MET A 8 -8.06 -19.95 19.90
CA MET A 8 -9.18 -18.99 19.76
C MET A 8 -10.30 -19.60 18.91
N ILE A 9 -9.98 -20.21 17.77
CA ILE A 9 -10.96 -20.91 16.93
C ILE A 9 -11.62 -22.06 17.72
N GLY A 10 -10.85 -22.89 18.41
CA GLY A 10 -11.35 -24.00 19.21
C GLY A 10 -12.28 -23.55 20.34
N ARG A 11 -12.05 -22.36 20.96
CA ARG A 11 -12.98 -21.80 21.94
C ARG A 11 -14.27 -21.32 21.28
N GLY A 12 -14.17 -20.70 20.09
CA GLY A 12 -15.33 -20.25 19.33
C GLY A 12 -16.19 -21.41 18.82
N SER A 13 -15.58 -22.53 18.41
CA SER A 13 -16.26 -23.68 17.86
C SER A 13 -16.94 -24.61 18.88
N ARG A 14 -16.80 -24.36 20.19
CA ARG A 14 -17.46 -25.20 21.21
C ARG A 14 -18.95 -25.26 20.98
N ILE A 15 -19.46 -26.49 20.99
CA ILE A 15 -20.89 -26.77 20.85
C ILE A 15 -21.61 -26.38 22.13
N LEU A 16 -22.65 -25.55 22.00
CA LEU A 16 -23.58 -25.18 23.05
C LEU A 16 -25.00 -25.41 22.55
N ASN A 17 -25.92 -25.75 23.43
CA ASN A 17 -27.28 -26.16 23.07
C ASN A 17 -28.04 -25.16 22.17
N ASN A 18 -27.69 -23.87 22.23
CA ASN A 18 -28.35 -22.80 21.46
C ASN A 18 -27.43 -22.13 20.44
N LYS A 19 -26.30 -22.77 20.09
CA LYS A 19 -25.31 -22.20 19.18
C LYS A 19 -25.10 -23.13 18.00
N SER A 20 -25.57 -22.72 16.83
CA SER A 20 -25.39 -23.45 15.56
C SER A 20 -24.19 -22.97 14.75
N THR A 21 -23.81 -21.70 14.91
CA THR A 21 -22.72 -21.05 14.15
C THR A 21 -21.95 -20.08 15.01
N PHE A 22 -20.75 -19.71 14.60
CA PHE A 22 -20.00 -18.58 15.13
C PHE A 22 -19.25 -17.87 13.99
N ASN A 23 -19.04 -16.57 14.16
CA ASN A 23 -18.31 -15.78 13.19
C ASN A 23 -16.88 -15.55 13.69
N VAL A 24 -15.93 -15.68 12.78
CA VAL A 24 -14.53 -15.33 13.04
C VAL A 24 -14.23 -14.03 12.31
N VAL A 25 -13.82 -12.99 13.05
CA VAL A 25 -13.33 -11.74 12.49
C VAL A 25 -11.83 -11.72 12.70
N ASP A 26 -11.08 -11.89 11.61
CA ASP A 26 -9.62 -11.95 11.63
C ASP A 26 -9.02 -10.56 11.34
N LEU A 27 -8.76 -9.81 12.38
CA LEU A 27 -8.14 -8.47 12.28
C LEU A 27 -6.61 -8.52 12.14
N GLY A 28 -6.00 -9.70 12.35
CA GLY A 28 -4.55 -9.88 12.34
C GLY A 28 -4.02 -10.64 11.12
N ASN A 29 -4.85 -10.84 10.09
CA ASN A 29 -4.51 -11.63 8.90
C ASN A 29 -3.98 -13.04 9.21
N ASN A 30 -4.45 -13.63 10.32
CA ASN A 30 -4.00 -14.96 10.76
C ASN A 30 -4.37 -16.06 9.77
N PHE A 31 -5.50 -15.90 9.07
CA PHE A 31 -5.92 -16.83 8.02
C PHE A 31 -4.89 -16.92 6.89
N HIS A 32 -4.36 -15.77 6.45
CA HIS A 32 -3.31 -15.73 5.42
C HIS A 32 -1.96 -16.22 5.94
N ARG A 33 -1.64 -15.89 7.20
CA ARG A 33 -0.39 -16.28 7.83
C ARG A 33 -0.31 -17.76 8.18
N PHE A 34 -1.39 -18.35 8.68
CA PHE A 34 -1.41 -19.71 9.24
C PHE A 34 -2.25 -20.68 8.42
N GLY A 35 -2.90 -20.21 7.35
CA GLY A 35 -3.81 -20.99 6.52
C GLY A 35 -5.21 -21.10 7.12
N PRO A 36 -6.13 -21.78 6.39
CA PRO A 36 -7.49 -21.99 6.85
C PRO A 36 -7.48 -22.88 8.11
N TRP A 37 -8.25 -22.47 9.12
CA TRP A 37 -8.35 -23.18 10.39
C TRP A 37 -8.89 -24.61 10.29
N GLY A 38 -9.53 -24.97 9.17
CA GLY A 38 -9.98 -26.35 8.86
C GLY A 38 -8.95 -27.15 8.08
N ALA A 39 -7.75 -26.62 7.81
CA ALA A 39 -6.68 -27.38 7.17
C ALA A 39 -6.20 -28.51 8.07
N ASP A 40 -5.91 -29.65 7.43
CA ASP A 40 -5.35 -30.81 8.12
C ASP A 40 -3.87 -30.53 8.43
N LEU A 41 -3.57 -30.28 9.71
CA LEU A 41 -2.22 -30.01 10.17
C LEU A 41 -1.61 -31.26 10.80
N ASP A 42 -0.44 -31.64 10.35
CA ASP A 42 0.39 -32.65 11.00
C ASP A 42 1.01 -32.08 12.28
N TRP A 43 0.22 -32.08 13.36
CA TRP A 43 0.65 -31.63 14.68
C TRP A 43 1.88 -32.37 15.20
N GLN A 44 2.02 -33.67 14.88
CA GLN A 44 3.15 -34.45 15.32
C GLN A 44 4.45 -33.97 14.66
N ARG A 45 4.40 -33.69 13.37
CA ARG A 45 5.53 -33.14 12.62
C ARG A 45 5.86 -31.71 13.10
N MET A 46 4.84 -30.91 13.37
CA MET A 46 5.00 -29.54 13.88
C MET A 46 5.76 -29.52 15.22
N PHE A 47 5.44 -30.43 16.14
CA PHE A 47 6.14 -30.52 17.43
C PHE A 47 7.56 -31.08 17.29
N LYS A 48 7.81 -31.96 16.33
CA LYS A 48 9.14 -32.57 16.11
C LYS A 48 10.09 -31.68 15.31
N ALA A 49 9.57 -30.87 14.41
CA ALA A 49 10.33 -29.99 13.52
C ALA A 49 9.63 -28.63 13.39
N PRO A 50 9.64 -27.79 14.45
CA PRO A 50 8.92 -26.51 14.45
C PRO A 50 9.46 -25.56 13.38
N ASP A 51 10.74 -25.59 13.06
CA ASP A 51 11.37 -24.74 12.05
C ASP A 51 10.73 -24.95 10.66
N TYR A 52 10.37 -26.18 10.31
CA TYR A 52 9.68 -26.48 9.05
C TYR A 52 8.36 -25.72 8.89
N TYR A 53 7.63 -25.48 9.99
CA TYR A 53 6.38 -24.72 9.96
C TYR A 53 6.60 -23.21 10.09
N LEU A 54 7.66 -22.81 10.77
CA LEU A 54 8.03 -21.39 10.86
C LEU A 54 8.47 -20.87 9.48
N ASP A 55 9.19 -21.67 8.71
CA ASP A 55 9.60 -21.36 7.33
C ASP A 55 8.41 -21.32 6.35
N ALA A 56 7.33 -22.06 6.65
CA ALA A 56 6.11 -22.05 5.84
C ALA A 56 5.11 -20.93 6.22
N ILE A 57 5.35 -20.22 7.31
CA ILE A 57 4.52 -19.10 7.72
C ILE A 57 4.91 -17.86 6.88
N LEU A 58 3.94 -17.28 6.19
CA LEU A 58 4.15 -16.07 5.43
C LEU A 58 4.69 -14.95 6.33
N SER A 59 5.74 -14.28 5.88
CA SER A 59 6.28 -13.09 6.54
C SER A 59 5.28 -11.93 6.50
N ASP A 60 5.48 -10.94 7.35
CA ASP A 60 4.63 -9.74 7.33
C ASP A 60 4.72 -9.02 5.98
N GLU A 61 5.88 -9.05 5.33
CA GLU A 61 6.10 -8.49 3.99
C GLU A 61 5.31 -9.22 2.91
N GLU A 62 5.24 -10.55 2.95
CA GLU A 62 4.47 -11.36 2.00
C GLU A 62 2.97 -11.14 2.19
N ILE A 63 2.50 -11.05 3.44
CA ILE A 63 1.10 -10.74 3.75
C ILE A 63 0.74 -9.33 3.28
N GLU A 64 1.58 -8.34 3.57
CA GLU A 64 1.37 -6.97 3.09
C GLU A 64 1.39 -6.90 1.56
N GLY A 65 2.22 -7.71 0.91
CA GLY A 65 2.26 -7.85 -0.55
C GLY A 65 0.95 -8.37 -1.13
N ALA A 66 0.34 -9.38 -0.49
CA ALA A 66 -0.94 -9.96 -0.93
C ALA A 66 -2.13 -8.98 -0.82
N PHE A 67 -2.04 -7.96 0.04
CA PHE A 67 -3.05 -6.91 0.21
C PHE A 67 -2.61 -5.56 -0.36
N ARG A 68 -1.60 -5.57 -1.23
CA ARG A 68 -1.18 -4.35 -1.92
C ARG A 68 -2.31 -3.86 -2.81
N PHE A 69 -2.61 -2.56 -2.70
CA PHE A 69 -3.47 -1.91 -3.68
C PHE A 69 -2.81 -1.98 -5.06
N GLU A 70 -3.56 -2.45 -6.03
CA GLU A 70 -3.15 -2.42 -7.43
C GLU A 70 -4.11 -1.52 -8.21
N LEU A 71 -3.54 -0.69 -9.06
CA LEU A 71 -4.34 0.11 -9.99
C LEU A 71 -5.16 -0.81 -10.89
N PRO A 72 -6.46 -0.52 -11.11
CA PRO A 72 -7.26 -1.20 -12.12
C PRO A 72 -6.52 -1.27 -13.48
N PRO A 73 -6.67 -2.37 -14.24
CA PRO A 73 -5.96 -2.53 -15.52
C PRO A 73 -6.19 -1.38 -16.50
N GLU A 74 -7.39 -0.82 -16.52
CA GLU A 74 -7.76 0.31 -17.36
C GLU A 74 -6.91 1.55 -17.01
N ILE A 75 -6.79 1.85 -15.70
CA ILE A 75 -5.99 2.99 -15.22
C ILE A 75 -4.51 2.71 -15.43
N LYS A 76 -4.06 1.46 -15.17
CA LYS A 76 -2.65 1.08 -15.35
C LYS A 76 -2.17 1.26 -16.78
N ASN A 77 -3.04 1.06 -17.77
CA ASN A 77 -2.71 1.25 -19.18
C ASN A 77 -2.40 2.72 -19.53
N GLU A 78 -3.06 3.67 -18.85
CA GLU A 78 -2.80 5.11 -19.04
C GLU A 78 -1.39 5.51 -18.54
N PHE A 79 -0.77 4.70 -17.70
CA PHE A 79 0.58 4.91 -17.16
C PHE A 79 1.61 3.95 -17.77
N SER A 80 1.41 3.53 -19.02
CA SER A 80 2.24 2.51 -19.69
C SER A 80 3.68 2.94 -19.95
N LYS A 81 3.97 4.26 -20.01
CA LYS A 81 5.32 4.79 -20.21
C LYS A 81 6.17 4.74 -18.92
N SER A 82 5.55 4.60 -17.74
CA SER A 82 6.28 4.57 -16.48
C SER A 82 6.68 3.16 -16.08
N SER A 83 7.97 2.97 -15.79
CA SER A 83 8.52 1.67 -15.40
C SER A 83 8.21 1.30 -13.96
N GLU A 84 7.99 2.27 -13.07
CA GLU A 84 7.78 2.06 -11.65
C GLU A 84 6.56 2.87 -11.17
N LEU A 85 5.41 2.19 -11.11
CA LEU A 85 4.17 2.79 -10.61
C LEU A 85 4.04 2.70 -9.08
N TYR A 86 4.69 1.71 -8.48
CA TYR A 86 4.58 1.43 -7.08
C TYR A 86 5.52 2.29 -6.22
N PHE A 87 4.99 2.82 -5.12
CA PHE A 87 5.75 3.55 -4.11
C PHE A 87 5.50 2.94 -2.73
N ASP A 88 6.54 2.36 -2.12
CA ASP A 88 6.45 1.71 -0.82
C ASP A 88 6.52 2.74 0.32
N ILE A 89 5.36 3.17 0.78
CA ILE A 89 5.21 4.14 1.87
C ILE A 89 5.90 3.66 3.16
N LYS A 90 5.80 2.36 3.49
CA LYS A 90 6.37 1.83 4.75
C LYS A 90 7.89 1.82 4.71
N LYS A 91 8.45 1.33 3.61
CA LYS A 91 9.90 1.32 3.38
C LYS A 91 10.46 2.74 3.41
N GLU A 92 9.79 3.67 2.71
CA GLU A 92 10.19 5.07 2.66
C GLU A 92 10.09 5.74 4.03
N TYR A 93 9.04 5.44 4.80
CA TYR A 93 8.89 5.94 6.18
C TYR A 93 10.04 5.48 7.07
N LEU A 94 10.35 4.18 7.06
CA LEU A 94 11.44 3.63 7.87
C LEU A 94 12.80 4.21 7.47
N SER A 95 13.04 4.38 6.17
CA SER A 95 14.26 5.02 5.64
C SER A 95 14.39 6.47 6.13
N THR A 96 13.30 7.24 6.00
CA THR A 96 13.22 8.64 6.40
C THR A 96 13.50 8.84 7.90
N ILE A 97 12.86 8.01 8.75
CA ILE A 97 13.08 8.09 10.21
C ILE A 97 14.49 7.66 10.59
N ARG A 98 15.06 6.62 9.95
CA ARG A 98 16.46 6.20 10.18
C ARG A 98 17.46 7.30 9.82
N ALA A 99 17.15 8.09 8.79
CA ALA A 99 17.95 9.24 8.39
C ALA A 99 17.78 10.48 9.31
N GLY A 100 16.92 10.41 10.34
CA GLY A 100 16.61 11.52 11.24
C GLY A 100 15.77 12.62 10.61
N GLU A 101 15.12 12.34 9.48
CA GLU A 101 14.26 13.30 8.78
C GLU A 101 12.83 13.27 9.28
N SER A 102 12.09 14.36 9.03
CA SER A 102 10.67 14.44 9.36
C SER A 102 9.83 13.48 8.52
N SER A 103 8.88 12.77 9.15
CA SER A 103 7.93 11.88 8.46
C SER A 103 7.17 12.56 7.31
N LYS A 104 7.00 13.88 7.33
CA LYS A 104 6.38 14.65 6.23
C LYS A 104 7.11 14.49 4.90
N LYS A 105 8.42 14.26 4.94
CA LYS A 105 9.24 14.00 3.74
C LYS A 105 8.76 12.80 2.93
N VAL A 106 8.18 11.80 3.58
CA VAL A 106 7.59 10.62 2.91
C VAL A 106 6.47 11.04 1.96
N LEU A 107 5.57 11.92 2.42
CA LEU A 107 4.48 12.43 1.58
C LEU A 107 4.99 13.36 0.47
N GLU A 108 6.00 14.18 0.74
CA GLU A 108 6.63 15.04 -0.27
C GLU A 108 7.24 14.18 -1.40
N ARG A 109 8.00 13.14 -1.06
CA ARG A 109 8.60 12.20 -2.03
C ARG A 109 7.52 11.42 -2.79
N SER A 110 6.44 11.01 -2.11
CA SER A 110 5.31 10.34 -2.75
C SER A 110 4.59 11.25 -3.75
N ILE A 111 4.43 12.55 -3.44
CA ILE A 111 3.85 13.55 -4.35
C ILE A 111 4.73 13.72 -5.59
N ILE A 112 6.05 13.85 -5.40
CA ILE A 112 7.02 13.96 -6.50
C ILE A 112 6.96 12.71 -7.39
N HIS A 113 6.87 11.52 -6.80
CA HIS A 113 6.73 10.27 -7.54
C HIS A 113 5.44 10.25 -8.37
N HIS A 114 4.27 10.59 -7.79
CA HIS A 114 3.02 10.71 -8.54
C HIS A 114 3.09 11.75 -9.65
N ALA A 115 3.69 12.91 -9.37
CA ALA A 115 3.85 13.95 -10.39
C ALA A 115 4.71 13.45 -11.55
N LYS A 116 5.81 12.75 -11.27
CA LYS A 116 6.69 12.17 -12.28
C LYS A 116 5.93 11.22 -13.21
N ILE A 117 5.21 10.23 -12.65
CA ILE A 117 4.46 9.27 -13.47
C ILE A 117 3.33 9.93 -14.27
N CYS A 118 2.68 10.98 -13.75
CA CYS A 118 1.68 11.74 -14.52
C CYS A 118 2.34 12.48 -15.68
N ILE A 119 3.48 13.15 -15.48
CA ILE A 119 4.19 13.89 -16.53
C ILE A 119 4.77 12.95 -17.58
N GLU A 120 5.32 11.79 -17.20
CA GLU A 120 5.83 10.77 -18.13
C GLU A 120 4.78 10.28 -19.12
N ASN A 121 3.50 10.28 -18.72
CA ASN A 121 2.40 9.72 -19.50
C ASN A 121 1.47 10.77 -20.11
N SER A 122 1.77 12.06 -19.98
CA SER A 122 0.96 13.18 -20.50
C SER A 122 1.68 13.92 -21.62
N GLU A 123 0.90 14.69 -22.38
CA GLU A 123 1.42 15.58 -23.43
C GLU A 123 1.45 17.04 -22.97
N ASP A 124 0.57 17.40 -22.04
CA ASP A 124 0.51 18.74 -21.48
C ASP A 124 0.11 18.73 -19.99
N VAL A 125 0.11 19.91 -19.36
CA VAL A 125 -0.23 20.09 -17.95
C VAL A 125 -1.68 19.68 -17.64
N TYR A 126 -2.61 19.87 -18.58
CA TYR A 126 -4.04 19.54 -18.35
C TYR A 126 -4.25 18.04 -18.38
N ASP A 127 -3.57 17.36 -19.29
CA ASP A 127 -3.55 15.91 -19.36
C ASP A 127 -2.93 15.30 -18.10
N SER A 128 -1.80 15.83 -17.63
CA SER A 128 -1.19 15.40 -16.37
C SER A 128 -2.11 15.58 -15.14
N LEU A 129 -2.90 16.64 -15.12
CA LEU A 129 -3.91 16.87 -14.08
C LEU A 129 -5.11 15.90 -14.18
N ALA A 130 -5.47 15.48 -15.41
CA ALA A 130 -6.49 14.46 -15.63
C ALA A 130 -6.00 13.09 -15.12
N LEU A 131 -4.76 12.71 -15.46
CA LEU A 131 -4.13 11.50 -14.95
C LEU A 131 -4.02 11.49 -13.42
N ALA A 132 -3.68 12.61 -12.80
CA ALA A 132 -3.63 12.74 -11.33
C ALA A 132 -4.98 12.47 -10.65
N LYS A 133 -6.11 12.80 -11.30
CA LYS A 133 -7.44 12.47 -10.78
C LYS A 133 -7.72 10.97 -10.82
N MET A 134 -7.21 10.26 -11.83
CA MET A 134 -7.40 8.81 -11.96
C MET A 134 -6.66 8.04 -10.85
N LEU A 135 -5.60 8.61 -10.26
CA LEU A 135 -4.86 8.06 -9.12
C LEU A 135 -5.57 8.24 -7.76
N GLY A 136 -6.82 8.69 -7.75
CA GLY A 136 -7.53 9.03 -6.52
C GLY A 136 -7.56 7.92 -5.46
N GLU A 137 -7.82 6.67 -5.87
CA GLU A 137 -7.86 5.51 -4.96
C GLU A 137 -6.45 5.11 -4.48
N GLU A 138 -5.44 5.21 -5.34
CA GLU A 138 -4.05 4.94 -4.95
C GLU A 138 -3.54 5.99 -3.98
N ILE A 139 -3.87 7.26 -4.18
CA ILE A 139 -3.58 8.32 -3.21
C ILE A 139 -4.20 8.00 -1.86
N ASP A 140 -5.45 7.55 -1.85
CA ASP A 140 -6.16 7.16 -0.64
C ASP A 140 -5.49 5.98 0.08
N ASP A 141 -5.04 4.96 -0.66
CA ASP A 141 -4.28 3.85 -0.10
C ASP A 141 -2.94 4.30 0.49
N ARG A 142 -2.17 5.12 -0.23
CA ARG A 142 -0.90 5.66 0.26
C ARG A 142 -1.07 6.46 1.57
N ILE A 143 -2.09 7.32 1.64
CA ILE A 143 -2.38 8.08 2.87
C ILE A 143 -2.81 7.16 4.01
N ASN A 144 -3.64 6.14 3.74
CA ASN A 144 -4.04 5.16 4.74
C ASN A 144 -2.83 4.36 5.25
N ARG A 145 -1.90 3.95 4.38
CA ARG A 145 -0.64 3.28 4.79
C ARG A 145 0.26 4.21 5.59
N TYR A 146 0.42 5.47 5.16
CA TYR A 146 1.18 6.47 5.91
C TYR A 146 0.58 6.71 7.31
N SER A 147 -0.75 6.79 7.42
CA SER A 147 -1.43 6.99 8.69
C SER A 147 -1.19 5.86 9.69
N LYS A 148 -0.97 4.63 9.21
CA LYS A 148 -0.60 3.47 10.05
C LYS A 148 0.85 3.54 10.55
N CYS A 149 1.73 4.27 9.86
CA CYS A 149 3.12 4.46 10.27
C CYS A 149 3.25 5.53 11.36
N ILE A 150 2.32 6.50 11.43
CA ILE A 150 2.31 7.56 12.43
C ILE A 150 1.36 7.24 13.59
N SER A 151 1.77 7.51 14.82
CA SER A 151 0.91 7.32 15.99
C SER A 151 -0.20 8.36 16.04
N LYS A 152 -1.44 7.95 16.39
CA LYS A 152 -2.60 8.83 16.68
C LYS A 152 -3.15 9.62 15.48
N SER A 153 -3.38 8.96 14.36
CA SER A 153 -4.15 9.54 13.26
C SER A 153 -5.66 9.46 13.55
N THR A 154 -6.35 10.58 13.53
CA THR A 154 -7.81 10.63 13.59
C THR A 154 -8.42 10.56 12.18
N HIS A 155 -9.69 10.14 12.07
CA HIS A 155 -10.39 10.12 10.78
C HIS A 155 -10.36 11.49 10.07
N ASN A 156 -10.63 12.57 10.81
CA ASN A 156 -10.60 13.92 10.26
C ASN A 156 -9.20 14.32 9.75
N PHE A 157 -8.15 13.91 10.46
CA PHE A 157 -6.78 14.17 10.03
C PHE A 157 -6.44 13.41 8.74
N ILE A 158 -6.87 12.15 8.62
CA ILE A 158 -6.67 11.35 7.40
C ILE A 158 -7.40 11.98 6.22
N THR A 159 -8.66 12.40 6.40
CA THR A 159 -9.43 13.09 5.35
C THR A 159 -8.73 14.37 4.91
N TRP A 160 -8.29 15.19 5.88
CA TRP A 160 -7.53 16.40 5.59
C TRP A 160 -6.23 16.10 4.82
N LEU A 161 -5.49 15.05 5.22
CA LEU A 161 -4.25 14.65 4.51
C LEU A 161 -4.52 14.27 3.05
N LYS A 162 -5.60 13.55 2.77
CA LYS A 162 -6.00 13.18 1.41
C LYS A 162 -6.26 14.40 0.54
N ASP A 163 -6.96 15.38 1.08
CA ASP A 163 -7.26 16.64 0.39
C ASP A 163 -6.01 17.50 0.20
N ASP A 164 -5.17 17.59 1.23
CA ASP A 164 -3.89 18.34 1.19
C ASP A 164 -2.93 17.71 0.16
N TYR A 165 -2.86 16.38 0.12
CA TYR A 165 -2.05 15.66 -0.86
C TYR A 165 -2.47 15.97 -2.29
N ARG A 166 -3.78 15.87 -2.60
CA ARG A 166 -4.31 16.17 -3.94
C ARG A 166 -4.04 17.63 -4.35
N LYS A 167 -4.22 18.58 -3.43
CA LYS A 167 -3.91 19.99 -3.67
C LYS A 167 -2.43 20.21 -3.98
N LYS A 168 -1.54 19.60 -3.20
CA LYS A 168 -0.10 19.71 -3.39
C LYS A 168 0.35 19.06 -4.69
N LEU A 169 -0.19 17.89 -5.03
CA LEU A 169 0.10 17.22 -6.30
C LEU A 169 -0.31 18.11 -7.49
N ASN A 170 -1.53 18.65 -7.48
CA ASN A 170 -1.99 19.54 -8.54
C ASN A 170 -1.17 20.84 -8.62
N SER A 171 -0.77 21.39 -7.48
CA SER A 171 0.10 22.58 -7.44
C SER A 171 1.49 22.27 -7.99
N TYR A 172 2.05 21.13 -7.64
CA TYR A 172 3.35 20.69 -8.13
C TYR A 172 3.34 20.46 -9.65
N LEU A 173 2.33 19.81 -10.19
CA LEU A 173 2.16 19.59 -11.62
C LEU A 173 2.12 20.93 -12.36
N ARG A 174 1.30 21.88 -11.91
CA ARG A 174 1.20 23.22 -12.55
C ARG A 174 2.49 24.03 -12.50
N ALA A 175 3.26 23.89 -11.43
CA ALA A 175 4.48 24.68 -11.24
C ALA A 175 5.72 24.10 -11.90
N ASN A 176 5.76 22.77 -12.11
CA ASN A 176 6.98 22.07 -12.50
C ASN A 176 6.81 21.23 -13.76
N PHE A 177 5.66 21.31 -14.44
CA PHE A 177 5.38 20.46 -15.61
C PHE A 177 6.48 20.61 -16.68
N ASP A 178 6.71 21.83 -17.16
CA ASP A 178 7.64 22.09 -18.26
C ASP A 178 9.06 21.65 -17.91
N GLU A 179 9.56 22.00 -16.72
CA GLU A 179 10.90 21.63 -16.28
C GLU A 179 11.10 20.12 -16.16
N VAL A 180 10.10 19.40 -15.62
CA VAL A 180 10.16 17.96 -15.43
C VAL A 180 9.95 17.23 -16.76
N PHE A 181 9.04 17.74 -17.60
CA PHE A 181 8.79 17.20 -18.94
C PHE A 181 10.04 17.26 -19.82
N GLU A 182 10.72 18.39 -19.85
CA GLU A 182 11.99 18.56 -20.58
C GLU A 182 13.08 17.60 -20.07
N LYS A 183 13.18 17.40 -18.76
CA LYS A 183 14.14 16.44 -18.18
C LYS A 183 13.87 14.99 -18.55
N ILE A 184 12.60 14.62 -18.74
CA ILE A 184 12.18 13.23 -19.05
C ILE A 184 12.28 12.97 -20.55
N HIS A 185 11.79 13.89 -21.39
CA HIS A 185 11.61 13.67 -22.82
C HIS A 185 12.72 14.31 -23.68
N GLY A 186 13.58 15.15 -23.09
CA GLY A 186 14.55 15.96 -23.82
C GLY A 186 13.89 17.18 -24.49
N TYR A 187 14.72 18.10 -25.00
CA TYR A 187 14.23 19.20 -25.81
C TYR A 187 13.63 18.66 -27.11
N PRO A 188 12.48 19.19 -27.55
CA PRO A 188 12.06 18.92 -28.93
C PRO A 188 13.19 19.37 -29.87
N PRO A 189 13.46 18.61 -30.97
CA PRO A 189 14.44 19.07 -31.95
C PRO A 189 14.05 20.48 -32.39
N GLU A 190 15.01 21.42 -32.32
CA GLU A 190 14.81 22.73 -32.90
C GLU A 190 14.47 22.51 -34.40
N ASP A 191 13.29 22.96 -34.82
CA ASP A 191 12.87 22.93 -36.23
C ASP A 191 13.87 23.79 -37.01
N GLU A 192 14.74 23.13 -37.82
CA GLU A 192 15.56 23.76 -38.82
C GLU A 192 14.73 24.22 -40.04
#